data_9933cc45b102638fc004405ee7a6528f
#
_entry.id   9933cc45b102638fc004405ee7a6528f
#
_cell.length_a   1.000
_cell.length_b   1.000
_cell.length_c   1.000
_cell.angle_alpha   90.00
_cell.angle_beta   90.00
_cell.angle_gamma   90.00
#
_symmetry.space_group_name_H-M   'P 1'
#
loop_
_entity.id
_entity.type
_entity.pdbx_description
1 polymer ?
#
loop_
_entity_poly.entity_id
_entity_poly.type
_entity_poly.pdbx_seq_one_letter_code
_entity_poly.pdbx_strand_id
1 'polypeptide(L)'
;MHKPNLISAVSLRARQHIAKALAVGALSFVAASAVQADATLPGKGTTVQPIQSSIAEEAFQTILVSKALEKLGYTVKAPQETEYATGHLALANGDVTFMATHWDPLHADFYRNAGGDDKLWRQGTYVRNSLQGYLIDKKTADQYKITHISQLSDPALAKLFDTNGDGKADLTGCNPGWGCELVIEHQLTAYQLRGTVTHNQGSYAALIADTIARYKQGKPILYYTWTPYWVSGVLQPGKDVVWLQVPHSSLPGEQAKLSTQLPDGKDFGFTVNTQRIVANKAFAQKNPAAAKLFEVMQLPVADVNAQNLRMRDGENKPQDIERHVNGWIKAHQKTFDGWLAQALAAAR
;
A
#
# COMPACT_ATOMS: atom_id res chain seq x y z
N MET A 1 32.83 -12.16 74.32
CA MET A 1 34.21 -12.20 74.85
C MET A 1 35.06 -11.29 73.97
N HIS A 2 35.47 -10.28 74.61
CA HIS A 2 36.71 -9.47 74.64
C HIS A 2 37.02 -8.64 73.40
N LYS A 3 36.78 -7.39 73.66
CA LYS A 3 37.59 -6.20 73.31
C LYS A 3 39.05 -6.40 73.78
N PRO A 4 39.93 -5.45 73.60
CA PRO A 4 39.89 -4.09 73.06
C PRO A 4 41.22 -3.59 72.45
N ASN A 5 41.17 -2.27 72.05
CA ASN A 5 42.08 -1.16 72.34
C ASN A 5 43.41 -1.10 71.56
N LEU A 6 43.96 0.03 71.33
CA LEU A 6 43.87 1.45 71.56
C LEU A 6 45.11 2.10 70.99
N ILE A 7 44.97 3.38 70.56
CA ILE A 7 45.81 4.54 70.91
C ILE A 7 47.17 4.60 70.20
N SER A 8 47.70 5.66 69.69
CA SER A 8 47.69 7.13 69.87
C SER A 8 48.66 7.72 68.87
N ALA A 9 48.39 8.74 68.25
CA ALA A 9 48.53 10.16 68.54
C ALA A 9 49.96 10.79 68.39
N VAL A 10 49.93 12.02 67.85
CA VAL A 10 50.79 13.19 68.15
C VAL A 10 52.13 13.21 67.39
N SER A 11 52.55 14.26 66.79
CA SER A 11 52.37 15.70 66.73
C SER A 11 53.39 16.32 65.75
N LEU A 12 52.99 17.37 65.15
CA LEU A 12 53.35 18.79 65.26
C LEU A 12 54.67 19.25 64.67
N ARG A 13 54.52 20.30 63.86
CA ARG A 13 55.42 21.46 63.61
C ARG A 13 56.63 21.21 62.68
N ALA A 14 56.97 22.09 61.85
CA ALA A 14 56.86 23.56 61.69
C ALA A 14 57.31 23.99 60.31
N ARG A 15 56.64 25.00 59.74
CA ARG A 15 57.22 26.31 59.28
C ARG A 15 58.50 26.24 58.43
N GLN A 16 58.61 26.86 57.34
CA GLN A 16 58.47 28.20 56.83
C GLN A 16 59.13 28.37 55.44
N HIS A 17 58.54 29.25 54.67
CA HIS A 17 59.07 30.26 53.70
C HIS A 17 59.58 29.76 52.34
N ILE A 18 59.14 30.32 51.32
CA ILE A 18 59.27 31.57 50.53
C ILE A 18 59.19 31.22 49.09
N ALA A 19 58.39 31.75 48.35
CA ALA A 19 58.23 32.93 47.53
C ALA A 19 57.89 32.61 46.06
N LYS A 20 56.83 33.21 45.61
CA LYS A 20 56.63 33.91 44.35
C LYS A 20 57.07 33.24 43.03
N ALA A 21 56.06 32.85 42.21
CA ALA A 21 55.99 33.36 40.84
C ALA A 21 54.53 33.25 40.34
N LEU A 22 53.93 34.38 40.06
CA LEU A 22 52.67 34.54 39.34
C LEU A 22 52.87 34.09 37.89
N ALA A 23 52.03 33.13 37.44
CA ALA A 23 51.72 32.95 36.03
C ALA A 23 50.23 32.84 35.96
N VAL A 24 49.58 33.97 35.63
CA VAL A 24 48.16 34.03 35.25
C VAL A 24 48.00 33.37 33.88
N GLY A 25 47.63 32.12 33.88
CA GLY A 25 47.13 31.41 32.68
C GLY A 25 45.62 31.51 32.65
N ALA A 26 45.07 32.54 32.02
CA ALA A 26 43.66 32.62 31.69
C ALA A 26 43.32 31.53 30.66
N LEU A 27 42.85 30.38 31.12
CA LEU A 27 42.16 29.44 30.25
C LEU A 27 40.79 30.06 29.91
N SER A 28 40.75 30.74 28.77
CA SER A 28 39.49 31.10 28.10
C SER A 28 38.80 29.81 27.66
N PHE A 29 37.89 29.29 28.50
CA PHE A 29 36.87 28.34 28.05
C PHE A 29 35.98 29.10 27.05
N VAL A 30 36.29 28.99 25.76
CA VAL A 30 35.33 29.27 24.71
C VAL A 30 34.29 28.17 24.82
N ALA A 31 33.21 28.42 25.57
CA ALA A 31 32.00 27.67 25.48
C ALA A 31 31.47 27.90 24.03
N ALA A 32 31.80 27.00 23.15
CA ALA A 32 31.11 26.87 21.89
C ALA A 32 29.64 26.52 22.23
N SER A 33 28.83 27.56 22.44
CA SER A 33 27.37 27.42 22.41
C SER A 33 27.07 26.90 21.04
N ALA A 34 26.90 25.57 20.93
CA ALA A 34 26.21 24.99 19.79
C ALA A 34 24.82 25.64 19.75
N VAL A 35 24.70 26.67 18.94
CA VAL A 35 23.38 27.16 18.52
C VAL A 35 22.74 25.97 17.86
N GLN A 36 21.96 25.24 18.63
CA GLN A 36 21.04 24.25 18.13
C GLN A 36 20.01 25.08 17.37
N ALA A 37 20.26 25.29 16.08
CA ALA A 37 19.28 25.88 15.21
C ALA A 37 18.06 24.99 15.36
N ASP A 38 16.97 25.55 15.84
CA ASP A 38 15.66 24.93 15.93
C ASP A 38 15.32 24.54 14.48
N ALA A 39 15.69 23.30 14.12
CA ALA A 39 15.59 22.83 12.75
C ALA A 39 14.10 22.79 12.44
N THR A 40 13.62 23.82 11.75
CA THR A 40 12.25 23.88 11.27
C THR A 40 11.97 22.62 10.46
N LEU A 41 10.92 21.88 10.85
CA LEU A 41 10.53 20.67 10.13
C LEU A 41 10.35 20.97 8.63
N PRO A 42 10.82 20.08 7.73
CA PRO A 42 10.89 20.36 6.29
C PRO A 42 9.54 20.66 5.65
N GLY A 43 8.44 20.16 6.23
CA GLY A 43 7.07 20.38 5.75
C GLY A 43 6.40 21.64 6.27
N LYS A 44 7.05 22.43 7.16
CA LYS A 44 6.42 23.59 7.79
C LYS A 44 5.92 24.61 6.76
N GLY A 45 4.62 24.95 6.85
CA GLY A 45 3.96 25.87 5.93
C GLY A 45 3.53 25.25 4.60
N THR A 46 3.78 23.96 4.36
CA THR A 46 3.36 23.25 3.16
C THR A 46 2.12 22.42 3.42
N THR A 47 1.08 22.63 2.60
CA THR A 47 -0.16 21.85 2.66
C THR A 47 -0.10 20.70 1.64
N VAL A 48 -0.58 19.54 2.04
CA VAL A 48 -0.66 18.31 1.24
C VAL A 48 -2.10 17.86 1.14
N GLN A 49 -2.55 17.57 -0.09
CA GLN A 49 -3.88 17.02 -0.38
C GLN A 49 -3.74 15.58 -0.87
N PRO A 50 -4.00 14.59 -0.01
CA PRO A 50 -4.08 13.19 -0.43
C PRO A 50 -5.30 12.92 -1.30
N ILE A 51 -5.19 11.87 -2.13
CA ILE A 51 -6.29 11.32 -2.90
C ILE A 51 -6.27 9.79 -2.75
N GLN A 52 -7.45 9.18 -2.76
CA GLN A 52 -7.62 7.72 -2.76
C GLN A 52 -8.75 7.33 -3.70
N SER A 53 -8.84 6.04 -4.04
CA SER A 53 -9.95 5.49 -4.81
C SER A 53 -11.21 5.32 -3.95
N SER A 54 -12.29 4.89 -4.59
CA SER A 54 -13.53 4.47 -3.91
C SER A 54 -13.40 3.18 -3.08
N ILE A 55 -12.23 2.54 -3.07
CA ILE A 55 -11.95 1.37 -2.23
C ILE A 55 -11.64 1.84 -0.81
N ALA A 56 -12.58 1.68 0.10
CA ALA A 56 -12.44 2.13 1.49
C ALA A 56 -11.21 1.54 2.20
N GLU A 57 -10.82 0.31 1.82
CA GLU A 57 -9.68 -0.40 2.37
C GLU A 57 -8.33 0.28 2.09
N GLU A 58 -8.24 1.14 1.07
CA GLU A 58 -7.04 1.93 0.77
C GLU A 58 -6.80 3.08 1.76
N ALA A 59 -7.81 3.44 2.56
CA ALA A 59 -7.72 4.53 3.53
C ALA A 59 -6.61 4.30 4.56
N PHE A 60 -6.39 3.06 5.01
CA PHE A 60 -5.31 2.74 5.95
C PHE A 60 -3.93 3.14 5.39
N GLN A 61 -3.66 2.79 4.14
CA GLN A 61 -2.39 3.09 3.47
C GLN A 61 -2.21 4.60 3.28
N THR A 62 -3.27 5.30 2.86
CA THR A 62 -3.28 6.75 2.66
C THR A 62 -3.07 7.50 3.97
N ILE A 63 -3.74 7.08 5.06
CA ILE A 63 -3.61 7.72 6.38
C ILE A 63 -2.24 7.46 6.99
N LEU A 64 -1.65 6.28 6.79
CA LEU A 64 -0.29 5.99 7.28
C LEU A 64 0.75 6.93 6.63
N VAL A 65 0.67 7.15 5.32
CA VAL A 65 1.53 8.13 4.62
C VAL A 65 1.27 9.54 5.16
N SER A 66 0.00 9.90 5.36
CA SER A 66 -0.40 11.20 5.91
C SER A 66 0.18 11.44 7.30
N LYS A 67 0.11 10.46 8.21
CA LYS A 67 0.72 10.55 9.56
C LYS A 67 2.24 10.72 9.52
N ALA A 68 2.91 10.06 8.58
CA ALA A 68 4.35 10.25 8.40
C ALA A 68 4.69 11.66 7.89
N LEU A 69 3.91 12.21 6.96
CA LEU A 69 4.05 13.59 6.49
C LEU A 69 3.79 14.61 7.61
N GLU A 70 2.75 14.40 8.44
CA GLU A 70 2.47 15.24 9.62
C GLU A 70 3.68 15.30 10.58
N LYS A 71 4.35 14.15 10.79
CA LYS A 71 5.58 14.10 11.61
C LYS A 71 6.75 14.87 11.00
N LEU A 72 6.76 15.06 9.69
CA LEU A 72 7.73 15.92 8.99
C LEU A 72 7.29 17.40 8.93
N GLY A 73 6.16 17.77 9.55
CA GLY A 73 5.67 19.15 9.66
C GLY A 73 4.74 19.60 8.54
N TYR A 74 4.32 18.72 7.64
CA TYR A 74 3.32 19.04 6.61
C TYR A 74 1.92 19.16 7.23
N THR A 75 1.11 20.10 6.70
CA THR A 75 -0.32 20.17 7.00
C THR A 75 -1.07 19.26 6.02
N VAL A 76 -1.54 18.11 6.48
CA VAL A 76 -2.23 17.15 5.61
C VAL A 76 -3.74 17.31 5.72
N LYS A 77 -4.41 17.50 4.58
CA LYS A 77 -5.87 17.56 4.48
C LYS A 77 -6.48 16.16 4.51
N ALA A 78 -7.77 16.07 4.76
CA ALA A 78 -8.51 14.82 4.59
C ALA A 78 -8.39 14.32 3.14
N PRO A 79 -8.23 13.00 2.91
CA PRO A 79 -8.18 12.44 1.56
C PRO A 79 -9.43 12.78 0.76
N GLN A 80 -9.26 13.12 -0.52
CA GLN A 80 -10.36 13.21 -1.48
C GLN A 80 -10.53 11.85 -2.15
N GLU A 81 -11.76 11.49 -2.47
CA GLU A 81 -12.08 10.26 -3.17
C GLU A 81 -12.34 10.52 -4.66
N THR A 82 -11.73 9.73 -5.54
CA THR A 82 -11.98 9.75 -6.98
C THR A 82 -11.47 8.44 -7.61
N GLU A 83 -11.93 8.16 -8.83
CA GLU A 83 -11.44 7.00 -9.58
C GLU A 83 -10.02 7.22 -10.12
N TYR A 84 -9.28 6.14 -10.33
CA TYR A 84 -7.83 6.17 -10.63
C TYR A 84 -7.45 7.01 -11.84
N ALA A 85 -8.20 6.90 -12.94
CA ALA A 85 -7.91 7.68 -14.16
C ALA A 85 -7.97 9.19 -13.89
N THR A 86 -9.05 9.65 -13.25
CA THR A 86 -9.25 11.05 -12.86
C THR A 86 -8.20 11.47 -11.82
N GLY A 87 -7.89 10.60 -10.86
CA GLY A 87 -6.88 10.86 -9.83
C GLY A 87 -5.48 11.11 -10.40
N HIS A 88 -5.06 10.35 -11.42
CA HIS A 88 -3.78 10.58 -12.08
C HIS A 88 -3.72 11.92 -12.81
N LEU A 89 -4.83 12.32 -13.44
CA LEU A 89 -4.92 13.65 -14.08
C LEU A 89 -4.85 14.78 -13.05
N ALA A 90 -5.58 14.65 -11.94
CA ALA A 90 -5.56 15.63 -10.85
C ALA A 90 -4.17 15.78 -10.23
N LEU A 91 -3.44 14.65 -10.06
CA LEU A 91 -2.04 14.66 -9.62
C LEU A 91 -1.14 15.39 -10.63
N ALA A 92 -1.28 15.10 -11.92
CA ALA A 92 -0.48 15.72 -12.96
C ALA A 92 -0.69 17.24 -13.05
N ASN A 93 -1.92 17.70 -12.82
CA ASN A 93 -2.27 19.13 -12.80
C ASN A 93 -1.82 19.84 -11.51
N GLY A 94 -1.56 19.09 -10.42
CA GLY A 94 -1.23 19.66 -9.11
C GLY A 94 -2.45 20.04 -8.27
N ASP A 95 -3.65 19.59 -8.64
CA ASP A 95 -4.89 19.80 -7.90
C ASP A 95 -4.87 19.01 -6.57
N VAL A 96 -4.18 17.85 -6.58
CA VAL A 96 -3.90 17.00 -5.45
C VAL A 96 -2.42 16.64 -5.39
N THR A 97 -1.94 16.11 -4.25
CA THR A 97 -0.51 15.99 -4.00
C THR A 97 0.02 14.58 -4.21
N PHE A 98 -0.63 13.56 -3.64
CA PHE A 98 -0.22 12.16 -3.76
C PHE A 98 -1.40 11.19 -3.68
N MET A 99 -1.17 9.99 -4.24
CA MET A 99 -1.98 8.78 -4.14
C MET A 99 -1.09 7.65 -3.62
N ALA A 100 -1.49 6.97 -2.56
CA ALA A 100 -0.69 5.92 -1.94
C ALA A 100 -0.78 4.55 -2.64
N THR A 101 -1.78 4.35 -3.49
CA THR A 101 -2.18 3.04 -4.03
C THR A 101 -2.19 3.00 -5.56
N HIS A 102 -1.12 3.51 -6.17
CA HIS A 102 -0.89 3.31 -7.60
C HIS A 102 -0.39 1.89 -7.86
N TRP A 103 -1.19 1.09 -8.56
CA TRP A 103 -0.88 -0.29 -8.92
C TRP A 103 -0.03 -0.34 -10.19
N ASP A 104 1.23 -0.74 -10.07
CA ASP A 104 2.19 -0.79 -11.16
C ASP A 104 2.49 -2.25 -11.53
N PRO A 105 2.22 -2.73 -12.77
CA PRO A 105 1.90 -1.95 -13.98
C PRO A 105 0.40 -1.80 -14.32
N LEU A 106 -0.55 -2.23 -13.49
CA LEU A 106 -1.99 -2.18 -13.81
C LEU A 106 -2.46 -0.76 -14.24
N HIS A 107 -1.91 0.27 -13.61
CA HIS A 107 -2.24 1.67 -13.88
C HIS A 107 -1.29 2.35 -14.90
N ALA A 108 -0.51 1.57 -15.66
CA ALA A 108 0.48 2.13 -16.59
C ALA A 108 -0.16 3.09 -17.62
N ASP A 109 -1.33 2.75 -18.16
CA ASP A 109 -2.04 3.60 -19.09
C ASP A 109 -2.53 4.91 -18.44
N PHE A 110 -3.05 4.87 -17.22
CA PHE A 110 -3.46 6.07 -16.47
C PHE A 110 -2.26 6.97 -16.20
N TYR A 111 -1.15 6.38 -15.80
CA TYR A 111 0.10 7.10 -15.55
C TYR A 111 0.63 7.79 -16.80
N ARG A 112 0.72 7.05 -17.92
CA ARG A 112 1.18 7.58 -19.22
C ARG A 112 0.24 8.69 -19.74
N ASN A 113 -1.06 8.46 -19.70
CA ASN A 113 -2.07 9.40 -20.21
C ASN A 113 -2.12 10.71 -19.40
N ALA A 114 -1.72 10.67 -18.13
CA ALA A 114 -1.56 11.85 -17.29
C ALA A 114 -0.22 12.60 -17.48
N GLY A 115 0.63 12.13 -18.40
CA GLY A 115 1.91 12.76 -18.72
C GLY A 115 3.14 12.02 -18.14
N GLY A 116 2.96 10.85 -17.54
CA GLY A 116 4.05 9.99 -17.09
C GLY A 116 5.09 10.69 -16.22
N ASP A 117 6.35 10.33 -16.41
CA ASP A 117 7.49 10.87 -15.63
C ASP A 117 7.72 12.38 -15.87
N ASP A 118 7.07 13.01 -16.85
CA ASP A 118 7.16 14.46 -17.06
C ASP A 118 6.32 15.23 -16.02
N LYS A 119 5.21 14.67 -15.58
CA LYS A 119 4.24 15.31 -14.67
C LYS A 119 4.14 14.63 -13.31
N LEU A 120 4.43 13.34 -13.24
CA LEU A 120 4.26 12.51 -12.07
C LEU A 120 5.61 12.00 -11.55
N TRP A 121 5.64 11.68 -10.26
CA TRP A 121 6.77 11.09 -9.56
C TRP A 121 6.33 9.79 -8.89
N ARG A 122 7.06 8.68 -9.10
CA ARG A 122 6.79 7.36 -8.48
C ARG A 122 8.07 6.58 -8.25
N GLN A 123 8.78 6.87 -7.18
CA GLN A 123 9.94 6.09 -6.78
C GLN A 123 9.59 5.14 -5.63
N GLY A 124 10.41 4.10 -5.46
CA GLY A 124 10.20 3.11 -4.41
C GLY A 124 9.06 2.11 -4.68
N THR A 125 8.76 1.30 -3.70
CA THR A 125 7.70 0.30 -3.74
C THR A 125 7.03 0.23 -2.37
N TYR A 126 5.75 0.59 -2.30
CA TYR A 126 5.01 0.68 -1.04
C TYR A 126 4.50 -0.69 -0.59
N VAL A 127 3.82 -1.44 -1.47
CA VAL A 127 3.41 -2.83 -1.21
C VAL A 127 3.87 -3.73 -2.35
N ARG A 128 4.46 -4.87 -2.03
CA ARG A 128 4.97 -5.85 -3.00
C ARG A 128 4.01 -7.03 -3.14
N ASN A 129 4.15 -7.77 -4.24
CA ASN A 129 3.50 -9.07 -4.47
C ASN A 129 1.96 -8.99 -4.42
N SER A 130 1.39 -7.99 -5.07
CA SER A 130 -0.06 -7.83 -5.23
C SER A 130 -0.54 -8.68 -6.40
N LEU A 131 -1.30 -9.73 -6.11
CA LEU A 131 -1.83 -10.68 -7.09
C LEU A 131 -3.24 -10.30 -7.50
N GLN A 132 -3.64 -10.72 -8.70
CA GLN A 132 -4.98 -10.53 -9.25
C GLN A 132 -5.35 -11.72 -10.12
N GLY A 133 -6.64 -11.96 -10.33
CA GLY A 133 -7.09 -12.99 -11.27
C GLY A 133 -8.53 -13.43 -11.07
N TYR A 134 -8.91 -14.45 -11.82
CA TYR A 134 -10.23 -15.07 -11.82
C TYR A 134 -10.27 -16.27 -10.90
N LEU A 135 -11.37 -16.44 -10.17
CA LEU A 135 -11.58 -17.58 -9.28
C LEU A 135 -12.99 -18.14 -9.46
N ILE A 136 -13.10 -19.45 -9.20
CA ILE A 136 -14.39 -20.14 -9.05
C ILE A 136 -14.40 -20.94 -7.75
N ASP A 137 -15.59 -21.33 -7.28
CA ASP A 137 -15.69 -22.23 -6.14
C ASP A 137 -15.04 -23.57 -6.44
N LYS A 138 -14.34 -24.10 -5.43
CA LYS A 138 -13.58 -25.36 -5.55
C LYS A 138 -14.47 -26.56 -5.87
N LYS A 139 -15.69 -26.59 -5.33
CA LYS A 139 -16.65 -27.69 -5.59
C LYS A 139 -16.96 -27.81 -7.08
N THR A 140 -17.28 -26.71 -7.73
CA THR A 140 -17.57 -26.69 -9.18
C THR A 140 -16.32 -26.99 -9.99
N ALA A 141 -15.16 -26.40 -9.61
CA ALA A 141 -13.89 -26.68 -10.25
C ALA A 141 -13.54 -28.18 -10.24
N ASP A 142 -13.65 -28.83 -9.08
CA ASP A 142 -13.32 -30.25 -8.91
C ASP A 142 -14.31 -31.16 -9.66
N GLN A 143 -15.60 -30.82 -9.61
CA GLN A 143 -16.66 -31.62 -10.24
C GLN A 143 -16.56 -31.61 -11.76
N TYR A 144 -16.32 -30.44 -12.36
CA TYR A 144 -16.29 -30.26 -13.81
C TYR A 144 -14.88 -30.16 -14.39
N LYS A 145 -13.85 -30.32 -13.56
CA LYS A 145 -12.43 -30.23 -13.95
C LYS A 145 -12.09 -28.89 -14.62
N ILE A 146 -12.65 -27.79 -14.11
CA ILE A 146 -12.39 -26.45 -14.60
C ILE A 146 -11.13 -25.91 -13.94
N THR A 147 -10.11 -25.63 -14.74
CA THR A 147 -8.80 -25.10 -14.31
C THR A 147 -8.40 -23.84 -15.07
N HIS A 148 -9.05 -23.57 -16.20
CA HIS A 148 -8.77 -22.44 -17.09
C HIS A 148 -10.04 -21.68 -17.44
N ILE A 149 -9.94 -20.35 -17.47
CA ILE A 149 -11.08 -19.51 -17.85
C ILE A 149 -11.56 -19.78 -19.28
N SER A 150 -10.65 -20.17 -20.18
CA SER A 150 -10.98 -20.51 -21.58
C SER A 150 -11.96 -21.70 -21.72
N GLN A 151 -12.08 -22.57 -20.71
CA GLN A 151 -13.06 -23.66 -20.70
C GLN A 151 -14.50 -23.13 -20.66
N LEU A 152 -14.72 -21.89 -20.21
CA LEU A 152 -16.02 -21.24 -20.24
C LEU A 152 -16.47 -20.83 -21.66
N SER A 153 -15.67 -21.08 -22.69
CA SER A 153 -16.14 -21.03 -24.09
C SER A 153 -17.17 -22.14 -24.42
N ASP A 154 -17.20 -23.23 -23.62
CA ASP A 154 -18.25 -24.22 -23.66
C ASP A 154 -19.52 -23.67 -22.98
N PRO A 155 -20.66 -23.51 -23.73
CA PRO A 155 -21.90 -23.00 -23.16
C PRO A 155 -22.44 -23.82 -21.99
N ALA A 156 -22.17 -25.14 -21.95
CA ALA A 156 -22.61 -26.01 -20.87
C ALA A 156 -21.90 -25.72 -19.57
N LEU A 157 -20.57 -25.40 -19.63
CA LEU A 157 -19.81 -24.99 -18.47
C LEU A 157 -20.12 -23.55 -18.07
N ALA A 158 -20.26 -22.62 -19.03
CA ALA A 158 -20.64 -21.24 -18.78
C ALA A 158 -21.95 -21.12 -18.01
N LYS A 159 -22.96 -21.91 -18.42
CA LYS A 159 -24.29 -21.94 -17.78
C LYS A 159 -24.27 -22.31 -16.30
N LEU A 160 -23.24 -22.98 -15.80
CA LEU A 160 -23.10 -23.25 -14.35
C LEU A 160 -23.04 -21.96 -13.52
N PHE A 161 -22.48 -20.89 -14.10
CA PHE A 161 -22.26 -19.60 -13.46
C PHE A 161 -23.28 -18.53 -13.89
N ASP A 162 -24.32 -18.94 -14.69
CA ASP A 162 -25.43 -18.07 -15.09
C ASP A 162 -26.29 -17.74 -13.85
N THR A 163 -26.41 -16.46 -13.54
CA THR A 163 -27.17 -15.97 -12.36
C THR A 163 -28.46 -15.27 -12.72
N ASN A 164 -28.59 -14.88 -14.00
CA ASN A 164 -29.69 -14.06 -14.49
C ASN A 164 -30.60 -14.81 -15.53
N GLY A 165 -30.18 -16.01 -16.02
CA GLY A 165 -30.92 -16.85 -16.93
C GLY A 165 -30.69 -16.51 -18.40
N ASP A 166 -29.66 -15.77 -18.78
CA ASP A 166 -29.36 -15.42 -20.18
C ASP A 166 -28.47 -16.44 -20.89
N GLY A 167 -28.06 -17.50 -20.18
CA GLY A 167 -27.26 -18.62 -20.71
C GLY A 167 -25.75 -18.35 -20.70
N LYS A 168 -25.27 -17.22 -20.18
CA LYS A 168 -23.86 -16.88 -20.05
C LYS A 168 -23.40 -16.98 -18.61
N ALA A 169 -22.07 -17.17 -18.42
CA ALA A 169 -21.45 -17.07 -17.13
C ALA A 169 -21.38 -15.60 -16.69
N ASP A 170 -21.84 -15.31 -15.49
CA ASP A 170 -21.76 -13.98 -14.88
C ASP A 170 -20.46 -13.83 -14.11
N LEU A 171 -19.46 -13.20 -14.71
CA LEU A 171 -18.20 -12.85 -14.05
C LEU A 171 -18.40 -11.60 -13.18
N THR A 172 -18.40 -11.75 -11.86
CA THR A 172 -18.27 -10.61 -10.94
C THR A 172 -16.92 -9.93 -11.18
N GLY A 173 -16.93 -8.73 -11.72
CA GLY A 173 -15.75 -8.00 -12.15
C GLY A 173 -15.52 -6.68 -11.42
N CYS A 174 -14.94 -5.72 -12.09
CA CYS A 174 -14.48 -4.46 -11.52
C CYS A 174 -15.48 -3.31 -11.67
N ASN A 175 -15.25 -2.23 -10.92
CA ASN A 175 -15.90 -0.95 -11.21
C ASN A 175 -15.47 -0.44 -12.59
N PRO A 176 -16.36 0.22 -13.34
CA PRO A 176 -15.97 0.99 -14.51
C PRO A 176 -14.90 2.03 -14.15
N GLY A 177 -13.87 2.15 -15.00
CA GLY A 177 -12.76 3.08 -14.79
C GLY A 177 -11.60 2.53 -13.95
N TRP A 178 -11.68 1.29 -13.47
CA TRP A 178 -10.53 0.63 -12.85
C TRP A 178 -9.62 -0.03 -13.91
N GLY A 179 -8.33 -0.20 -13.56
CA GLY A 179 -7.37 -0.86 -14.46
C GLY A 179 -7.74 -2.30 -14.79
N CYS A 180 -8.34 -3.03 -13.86
CA CYS A 180 -8.80 -4.40 -14.08
C CYS A 180 -9.94 -4.50 -15.09
N GLU A 181 -10.80 -3.49 -15.20
CA GLU A 181 -11.83 -3.43 -16.25
C GLU A 181 -11.20 -3.56 -17.64
N LEU A 182 -10.17 -2.72 -17.90
CA LEU A 182 -9.47 -2.74 -19.19
C LEU A 182 -8.87 -4.11 -19.50
N VAL A 183 -8.30 -4.78 -18.50
CA VAL A 183 -7.69 -6.12 -18.65
C VAL A 183 -8.76 -7.17 -18.90
N ILE A 184 -9.84 -7.20 -18.10
CA ILE A 184 -10.93 -8.19 -18.23
C ILE A 184 -11.60 -8.04 -19.60
N GLU A 185 -11.97 -6.81 -19.99
CA GLU A 185 -12.60 -6.55 -21.28
C GLU A 185 -11.71 -6.98 -22.47
N HIS A 186 -10.41 -6.71 -22.39
CA HIS A 186 -9.44 -7.17 -23.38
C HIS A 186 -9.37 -8.69 -23.44
N GLN A 187 -9.27 -9.37 -22.28
CA GLN A 187 -9.11 -10.82 -22.20
C GLN A 187 -10.36 -11.58 -22.64
N LEU A 188 -11.56 -11.09 -22.34
CA LEU A 188 -12.79 -11.69 -22.86
C LEU A 188 -12.82 -11.72 -24.39
N THR A 189 -12.25 -10.70 -25.04
CA THR A 189 -12.09 -10.68 -26.49
C THR A 189 -10.96 -11.60 -26.96
N ALA A 190 -9.78 -11.49 -26.35
CA ALA A 190 -8.60 -12.26 -26.73
C ALA A 190 -8.79 -13.77 -26.57
N TYR A 191 -9.55 -14.21 -25.56
CA TYR A 191 -9.83 -15.61 -25.27
C TYR A 191 -11.17 -16.10 -25.88
N GLN A 192 -11.83 -15.26 -26.71
CA GLN A 192 -13.09 -15.59 -27.41
C GLN A 192 -14.24 -15.95 -26.46
N LEU A 193 -14.32 -15.28 -25.30
CA LEU A 193 -15.32 -15.56 -24.26
C LEU A 193 -16.55 -14.64 -24.32
N ARG A 194 -16.59 -13.64 -25.21
CA ARG A 194 -17.71 -12.68 -25.31
C ARG A 194 -19.09 -13.33 -25.56
N GLY A 195 -19.10 -14.48 -26.21
CA GLY A 195 -20.35 -15.24 -26.51
C GLY A 195 -20.93 -15.93 -25.28
N THR A 196 -20.10 -16.26 -24.30
CA THR A 196 -20.43 -17.15 -23.17
C THR A 196 -20.17 -16.57 -21.79
N VAL A 197 -19.50 -15.43 -21.67
CA VAL A 197 -19.20 -14.77 -20.41
C VAL A 197 -19.62 -13.31 -20.46
N THR A 198 -20.35 -12.86 -19.46
CA THR A 198 -20.71 -11.45 -19.20
C THR A 198 -19.85 -10.91 -18.08
N HIS A 199 -19.17 -9.79 -18.31
CA HIS A 199 -18.45 -9.05 -17.27
C HIS A 199 -19.44 -8.15 -16.52
N ASN A 200 -19.85 -8.56 -15.32
CA ASN A 200 -20.73 -7.77 -14.47
C ASN A 200 -19.91 -6.67 -13.80
N GLN A 201 -20.16 -5.44 -14.22
CA GLN A 201 -19.48 -4.24 -13.74
C GLN A 201 -20.40 -3.45 -12.79
N GLY A 202 -19.83 -2.76 -11.83
CA GLY A 202 -20.57 -1.95 -10.87
C GLY A 202 -19.79 -1.75 -9.57
N SER A 203 -20.47 -1.43 -8.50
CA SER A 203 -19.84 -1.38 -7.18
C SER A 203 -19.28 -2.76 -6.80
N TYR A 204 -17.97 -2.91 -6.83
CA TYR A 204 -17.31 -4.17 -6.49
C TYR A 204 -17.73 -4.68 -5.10
N ALA A 205 -17.86 -3.78 -4.12
CA ALA A 205 -18.28 -4.14 -2.77
C ALA A 205 -19.67 -4.81 -2.75
N ALA A 206 -20.62 -4.32 -3.55
CA ALA A 206 -21.93 -4.91 -3.66
C ALA A 206 -21.88 -6.25 -4.42
N LEU A 207 -21.21 -6.29 -5.56
CA LEU A 207 -21.10 -7.48 -6.40
C LEU A 207 -20.41 -8.65 -5.66
N ILE A 208 -19.35 -8.39 -4.91
CA ILE A 208 -18.63 -9.43 -4.16
C ILE A 208 -19.43 -9.92 -2.94
N ALA A 209 -20.25 -9.05 -2.34
CA ALA A 209 -21.16 -9.46 -1.27
C ALA A 209 -22.20 -10.46 -1.78
N ASP A 210 -22.79 -10.22 -2.96
CA ASP A 210 -23.71 -11.15 -3.61
C ASP A 210 -23.02 -12.46 -4.01
N THR A 211 -21.80 -12.38 -4.51
CA THR A 211 -20.97 -13.57 -4.83
C THR A 211 -20.75 -14.45 -3.60
N ILE A 212 -20.39 -13.83 -2.46
CA ILE A 212 -20.21 -14.54 -1.18
C ILE A 212 -21.54 -15.12 -0.68
N ALA A 213 -22.65 -14.40 -0.83
CA ALA A 213 -23.98 -14.91 -0.45
C ALA A 213 -24.37 -16.14 -1.29
N ARG A 214 -24.08 -16.15 -2.59
CA ARG A 214 -24.27 -17.32 -3.48
C ARG A 214 -23.41 -18.50 -3.05
N TYR A 215 -22.12 -18.26 -2.77
CA TYR A 215 -21.22 -19.30 -2.27
C TYR A 215 -21.76 -19.96 -1.00
N LYS A 216 -22.23 -19.17 -0.02
CA LYS A 216 -22.84 -19.68 1.22
C LYS A 216 -24.09 -20.51 0.99
N GLN A 217 -24.80 -20.30 -0.13
CA GLN A 217 -25.94 -21.11 -0.57
C GLN A 217 -25.49 -22.37 -1.32
N GLY A 218 -24.21 -22.64 -1.45
CA GLY A 218 -23.66 -23.78 -2.19
C GLY A 218 -23.79 -23.68 -3.72
N LYS A 219 -24.06 -22.49 -4.24
CA LYS A 219 -24.18 -22.20 -5.68
C LYS A 219 -22.84 -21.89 -6.30
N PRO A 220 -22.61 -22.22 -7.58
CA PRO A 220 -21.40 -21.84 -8.30
C PRO A 220 -21.18 -20.33 -8.34
N ILE A 221 -19.92 -19.91 -8.25
CA ILE A 221 -19.49 -18.53 -8.34
C ILE A 221 -18.32 -18.38 -9.30
N LEU A 222 -18.29 -17.27 -10.05
CA LEU A 222 -17.18 -16.84 -10.91
C LEU A 222 -16.91 -15.37 -10.61
N TYR A 223 -15.69 -15.04 -10.21
CA TYR A 223 -15.37 -13.68 -9.81
C TYR A 223 -13.89 -13.33 -10.04
N TYR A 224 -13.64 -12.05 -10.19
CA TYR A 224 -12.32 -11.43 -10.12
C TYR A 224 -12.04 -10.94 -8.70
N THR A 225 -10.80 -11.05 -8.25
CA THR A 225 -10.33 -10.41 -7.01
C THR A 225 -8.83 -10.18 -7.04
N TRP A 226 -8.34 -9.52 -5.99
CA TRP A 226 -6.91 -9.20 -5.84
C TRP A 226 -6.44 -9.39 -4.39
N THR A 227 -5.12 -9.33 -4.20
CA THR A 227 -4.47 -9.20 -2.89
C THR A 227 -3.52 -7.99 -2.91
N PRO A 228 -3.42 -7.20 -1.83
CA PRO A 228 -4.13 -7.34 -0.56
C PRO A 228 -5.60 -6.91 -0.64
N TYR A 229 -6.50 -7.80 -0.23
CA TYR A 229 -7.92 -7.52 -0.03
C TYR A 229 -8.56 -8.59 0.86
N TRP A 230 -9.62 -8.25 1.59
CA TRP A 230 -10.24 -9.14 2.58
C TRP A 230 -10.93 -10.38 2.01
N VAL A 231 -11.30 -10.36 0.73
CA VAL A 231 -12.04 -11.47 0.07
C VAL A 231 -11.30 -12.79 0.20
N SER A 232 -9.97 -12.81 0.03
CA SER A 232 -9.17 -14.02 0.17
C SER A 232 -9.13 -14.59 1.59
N GLY A 233 -9.52 -13.82 2.60
CA GLY A 233 -9.71 -14.29 3.97
C GLY A 233 -11.06 -14.98 4.20
N VAL A 234 -12.06 -14.70 3.33
CA VAL A 234 -13.41 -15.27 3.40
C VAL A 234 -13.58 -16.44 2.43
N LEU A 235 -13.14 -16.24 1.20
CA LEU A 235 -13.08 -17.26 0.15
C LEU A 235 -11.61 -17.65 -0.03
N GLN A 236 -11.17 -18.64 0.76
CA GLN A 236 -9.75 -18.99 0.86
C GLN A 236 -9.30 -19.79 -0.36
N PRO A 237 -8.35 -19.29 -1.16
CA PRO A 237 -7.80 -20.04 -2.29
C PRO A 237 -7.20 -21.39 -1.84
N GLY A 238 -7.50 -22.43 -2.62
CA GLY A 238 -7.10 -23.81 -2.34
C GLY A 238 -8.06 -24.58 -1.41
N LYS A 239 -8.86 -23.88 -0.59
CA LYS A 239 -9.86 -24.48 0.31
C LYS A 239 -11.29 -24.29 -0.21
N ASP A 240 -11.68 -23.06 -0.40
CA ASP A 240 -13.04 -22.65 -0.78
C ASP A 240 -13.15 -22.40 -2.27
N VAL A 241 -12.09 -21.86 -2.86
CA VAL A 241 -12.02 -21.42 -4.26
C VAL A 241 -10.68 -21.78 -4.90
N VAL A 242 -10.62 -21.75 -6.21
CA VAL A 242 -9.41 -21.98 -7.00
C VAL A 242 -9.20 -20.88 -8.02
N TRP A 243 -7.93 -20.53 -8.24
CA TRP A 243 -7.53 -19.62 -9.31
C TRP A 243 -7.67 -20.30 -10.66
N LEU A 244 -8.27 -19.60 -11.62
CA LEU A 244 -8.33 -20.05 -13.01
C LEU A 244 -7.09 -19.53 -13.76
N GLN A 245 -6.44 -20.42 -14.49
CA GLN A 245 -5.39 -20.04 -15.40
C GLN A 245 -5.99 -19.47 -16.70
N VAL A 246 -5.18 -18.69 -17.42
CA VAL A 246 -5.49 -18.21 -18.78
C VAL A 246 -4.71 -19.01 -19.81
N PRO A 247 -5.14 -19.05 -21.09
CA PRO A 247 -4.44 -19.83 -22.12
C PRO A 247 -3.08 -19.23 -22.51
N HIS A 248 -2.91 -17.95 -22.38
CA HIS A 248 -1.67 -17.20 -22.65
C HIS A 248 -1.78 -15.80 -22.09
N SER A 249 -0.64 -15.15 -21.86
CA SER A 249 -0.60 -13.74 -21.44
C SER A 249 -1.24 -12.85 -22.52
N SER A 250 -2.21 -12.04 -22.16
CA SER A 250 -2.86 -11.07 -23.05
C SER A 250 -3.32 -9.86 -22.24
N LEU A 251 -2.66 -8.74 -22.45
CA LEU A 251 -2.88 -7.51 -21.71
C LEU A 251 -3.07 -6.33 -22.68
N PRO A 252 -3.87 -5.31 -22.31
CA PRO A 252 -4.09 -4.12 -23.15
C PRO A 252 -2.98 -3.08 -22.98
N GLY A 253 -2.97 -2.09 -23.87
CA GLY A 253 -2.25 -0.83 -23.75
C GLY A 253 -0.76 -0.96 -23.46
N GLU A 254 -0.28 -0.24 -22.49
CA GLU A 254 1.14 -0.23 -22.06
C GLU A 254 1.61 -1.58 -21.53
N GLN A 255 0.70 -2.42 -21.07
CA GLN A 255 1.02 -3.75 -20.55
C GLN A 255 1.13 -4.83 -21.64
N ALA A 256 0.79 -4.54 -22.90
CA ALA A 256 0.64 -5.54 -23.98
C ALA A 256 1.85 -6.44 -24.20
N LYS A 257 3.05 -6.00 -23.82
CA LYS A 257 4.32 -6.75 -23.97
C LYS A 257 4.75 -7.49 -22.69
N LEU A 258 4.00 -7.37 -21.61
CA LEU A 258 4.32 -8.00 -20.33
C LEU A 258 3.82 -9.45 -20.31
N SER A 259 4.58 -10.32 -19.66
CA SER A 259 4.14 -11.68 -19.34
C SER A 259 3.38 -11.68 -18.01
N THR A 260 2.30 -12.45 -17.97
CA THR A 260 1.55 -12.73 -16.74
C THR A 260 1.91 -14.09 -16.13
N GLN A 261 2.79 -14.84 -16.81
CA GLN A 261 3.26 -16.14 -16.34
C GLN A 261 4.13 -16.01 -15.10
N LEU A 262 3.79 -16.81 -14.07
CA LEU A 262 4.56 -16.92 -12.84
C LEU A 262 5.80 -17.81 -13.01
N PRO A 263 6.78 -17.74 -12.10
CA PRO A 263 8.00 -18.58 -12.18
C PRO A 263 7.74 -20.09 -12.16
N ASP A 264 6.59 -20.55 -11.62
CA ASP A 264 6.16 -21.95 -11.61
C ASP A 264 5.43 -22.38 -12.90
N GLY A 265 5.38 -21.50 -13.89
CA GLY A 265 4.75 -21.75 -15.19
C GLY A 265 3.25 -21.50 -15.25
N LYS A 266 2.59 -21.20 -14.13
CA LYS A 266 1.16 -20.86 -14.12
C LYS A 266 0.96 -19.45 -14.62
N ASP A 267 -0.19 -19.22 -15.27
CA ASP A 267 -0.58 -17.90 -15.77
C ASP A 267 -2.01 -17.59 -15.31
N PHE A 268 -2.18 -16.55 -14.49
CA PHE A 268 -3.49 -16.13 -13.99
C PHE A 268 -4.02 -14.88 -14.69
N GLY A 269 -3.40 -14.47 -15.80
CA GLY A 269 -3.89 -13.41 -16.67
C GLY A 269 -3.56 -11.98 -16.22
N PHE A 270 -2.92 -11.81 -15.08
CA PHE A 270 -2.54 -10.51 -14.55
C PHE A 270 -1.08 -10.52 -14.12
N THR A 271 -0.37 -9.43 -14.37
CA THR A 271 0.98 -9.27 -13.82
C THR A 271 0.96 -9.22 -12.31
N VAL A 272 2.03 -9.67 -11.66
CA VAL A 272 2.25 -9.39 -10.25
C VAL A 272 2.50 -7.90 -10.08
N ASN A 273 1.63 -7.21 -9.38
CA ASN A 273 1.73 -5.78 -9.19
C ASN A 273 2.55 -5.41 -7.95
N THR A 274 3.07 -4.19 -7.97
CA THR A 274 3.50 -3.47 -6.80
C THR A 274 2.61 -2.25 -6.61
N GLN A 275 2.30 -1.89 -5.37
CA GLN A 275 1.70 -0.58 -5.12
C GLN A 275 2.82 0.43 -4.86
N ARG A 276 2.70 1.60 -5.47
CA ARG A 276 3.63 2.72 -5.32
C ARG A 276 2.90 3.96 -4.82
N ILE A 277 3.59 4.80 -4.11
CA ILE A 277 3.11 6.17 -3.84
C ILE A 277 3.46 7.00 -5.05
N VAL A 278 2.42 7.52 -5.72
CA VAL A 278 2.56 8.44 -6.85
C VAL A 278 2.25 9.86 -6.40
N ALA A 279 3.03 10.84 -6.85
CA ALA A 279 2.86 12.23 -6.45
C ALA A 279 2.99 13.18 -7.66
N ASN A 280 2.52 14.42 -7.47
CA ASN A 280 2.82 15.50 -8.40
C ASN A 280 4.34 15.73 -8.44
N LYS A 281 4.93 15.76 -9.63
CA LYS A 281 6.39 15.88 -9.82
C LYS A 281 6.94 17.19 -9.28
N ALA A 282 6.27 18.31 -9.52
CA ALA A 282 6.74 19.61 -9.03
C ALA A 282 6.70 19.68 -7.50
N PHE A 283 5.69 19.05 -6.85
CA PHE A 283 5.67 18.91 -5.40
C PHE A 283 6.85 18.08 -4.90
N ALA A 284 7.09 16.91 -5.48
CA ALA A 284 8.19 16.02 -5.07
C ALA A 284 9.56 16.70 -5.21
N GLN A 285 9.77 17.44 -6.30
CA GLN A 285 11.01 18.21 -6.53
C GLN A 285 11.23 19.34 -5.51
N LYS A 286 10.16 20.03 -5.10
CA LYS A 286 10.23 21.10 -4.09
C LYS A 286 10.30 20.60 -2.66
N ASN A 287 9.96 19.33 -2.43
CA ASN A 287 9.82 18.72 -1.10
C ASN A 287 10.63 17.42 -1.02
N PRO A 288 11.97 17.48 -0.99
CA PRO A 288 12.84 16.30 -1.01
C PRO A 288 12.60 15.36 0.17
N ALA A 289 12.19 15.87 1.34
CA ALA A 289 11.79 15.05 2.47
C ALA A 289 10.55 14.21 2.18
N ALA A 290 9.51 14.78 1.58
CA ALA A 290 8.31 14.05 1.18
C ALA A 290 8.61 13.03 0.08
N ALA A 291 9.39 13.42 -0.93
CA ALA A 291 9.81 12.52 -2.00
C ALA A 291 10.59 11.32 -1.44
N LYS A 292 11.54 11.55 -0.53
CA LYS A 292 12.29 10.46 0.12
C LYS A 292 11.40 9.60 1.00
N LEU A 293 10.46 10.19 1.73
CA LEU A 293 9.48 9.42 2.51
C LEU A 293 8.69 8.46 1.61
N PHE A 294 8.15 8.94 0.49
CA PHE A 294 7.40 8.13 -0.47
C PHE A 294 8.23 7.00 -1.08
N GLU A 295 9.53 7.24 -1.30
CA GLU A 295 10.47 6.25 -1.82
C GLU A 295 10.74 5.10 -0.84
N VAL A 296 10.86 5.42 0.46
CA VAL A 296 11.36 4.46 1.46
C VAL A 296 10.26 3.73 2.23
N MET A 297 9.03 4.24 2.22
CA MET A 297 7.91 3.57 2.89
C MET A 297 7.61 2.22 2.26
N GLN A 298 7.47 1.19 3.11
CA GLN A 298 7.14 -0.17 2.69
C GLN A 298 6.19 -0.81 3.70
N LEU A 299 5.12 -1.42 3.21
CA LEU A 299 4.15 -2.18 3.98
C LEU A 299 4.15 -3.65 3.55
N PRO A 300 4.22 -4.61 4.49
CA PRO A 300 3.95 -6.01 4.19
C PRO A 300 2.51 -6.21 3.70
N VAL A 301 2.33 -7.00 2.65
CA VAL A 301 0.99 -7.35 2.14
C VAL A 301 0.12 -8.00 3.22
N ALA A 302 0.72 -8.74 4.14
CA ALA A 302 0.03 -9.39 5.25
C ALA A 302 -0.61 -8.37 6.22
N ASP A 303 0.06 -7.24 6.48
CA ASP A 303 -0.46 -6.18 7.37
C ASP A 303 -1.66 -5.48 6.73
N VAL A 304 -1.60 -5.23 5.41
CA VAL A 304 -2.74 -4.67 4.67
C VAL A 304 -3.93 -5.63 4.66
N ASN A 305 -3.69 -6.93 4.43
CA ASN A 305 -4.74 -7.95 4.49
C ASN A 305 -5.39 -8.02 5.87
N ALA A 306 -4.58 -8.01 6.95
CA ALA A 306 -5.09 -8.04 8.32
C ALA A 306 -5.94 -6.79 8.63
N GLN A 307 -5.53 -5.63 8.12
CA GLN A 307 -6.29 -4.39 8.25
C GLN A 307 -7.63 -4.47 7.51
N ASN A 308 -7.60 -4.96 6.27
CA ASN A 308 -8.81 -5.09 5.44
C ASN A 308 -9.83 -6.04 6.07
N LEU A 309 -9.38 -7.11 6.73
CA LEU A 309 -10.26 -8.02 7.48
C LEU A 309 -10.95 -7.31 8.65
N ARG A 310 -10.26 -6.45 9.40
CA ARG A 310 -10.88 -5.66 10.48
C ARG A 310 -11.98 -4.74 9.95
N MET A 311 -11.72 -4.08 8.81
CA MET A 311 -12.71 -3.22 8.17
C MET A 311 -13.96 -3.99 7.75
N ARG A 312 -13.78 -5.19 7.15
CA ARG A 312 -14.88 -6.08 6.82
C ARG A 312 -15.68 -6.51 8.05
N ASP A 313 -15.02 -6.75 9.18
CA ASP A 313 -15.63 -7.18 10.42
C ASP A 313 -16.31 -6.05 11.20
N GLY A 314 -16.37 -4.83 10.61
CA GLY A 314 -17.16 -3.71 11.10
C GLY A 314 -16.35 -2.54 11.68
N GLU A 315 -15.00 -2.65 11.74
CA GLU A 315 -14.11 -1.57 12.17
C GLU A 315 -13.73 -0.69 10.96
N ASN A 316 -14.70 -0.12 10.26
CA ASN A 316 -14.53 0.57 8.97
C ASN A 316 -14.80 2.08 9.01
N LYS A 317 -15.10 2.65 10.17
CA LYS A 317 -15.28 4.09 10.32
C LYS A 317 -13.93 4.81 10.27
N PRO A 318 -13.89 6.09 9.88
CA PRO A 318 -12.64 6.87 9.87
C PRO A 318 -11.86 6.80 11.18
N GLN A 319 -12.54 6.85 12.32
CA GLN A 319 -11.92 6.76 13.65
C GLN A 319 -11.31 5.38 13.92
N ASP A 320 -11.91 4.31 13.40
CA ASP A 320 -11.40 2.95 13.54
C ASP A 320 -10.11 2.82 12.72
N ILE A 321 -10.11 3.30 11.48
CA ILE A 321 -8.94 3.25 10.60
C ILE A 321 -7.79 4.08 11.19
N GLU A 322 -8.07 5.26 11.72
CA GLU A 322 -7.06 6.09 12.40
C GLU A 322 -6.48 5.38 13.63
N ARG A 323 -7.33 4.74 14.44
CA ARG A 323 -6.90 3.90 15.58
C ARG A 323 -5.99 2.76 15.11
N HIS A 324 -6.32 2.09 14.01
CA HIS A 324 -5.52 1.01 13.44
C HIS A 324 -4.16 1.50 12.94
N VAL A 325 -4.12 2.65 12.25
CA VAL A 325 -2.87 3.28 11.81
C VAL A 325 -1.97 3.60 13.00
N ASN A 326 -2.53 4.24 14.05
CA ASN A 326 -1.78 4.57 15.27
C ASN A 326 -1.27 3.29 15.98
N GLY A 327 -2.09 2.23 16.00
CA GLY A 327 -1.72 0.93 16.53
C GLY A 327 -0.57 0.29 15.74
N TRP A 328 -0.64 0.34 14.41
CA TRP A 328 0.42 -0.16 13.53
C TRP A 328 1.74 0.61 13.73
N ILE A 329 1.68 1.96 13.76
CA ILE A 329 2.86 2.80 14.02
C ILE A 329 3.51 2.42 15.34
N LYS A 330 2.71 2.27 16.41
CA LYS A 330 3.21 1.87 17.74
C LYS A 330 3.89 0.49 17.70
N ALA A 331 3.30 -0.48 17.00
CA ALA A 331 3.86 -1.82 16.87
C ALA A 331 5.14 -1.85 16.01
N HIS A 332 5.28 -0.93 15.06
CA HIS A 332 6.39 -0.85 14.10
C HIS A 332 7.19 0.45 14.25
N GLN A 333 7.26 1.00 15.48
CA GLN A 333 7.86 2.32 15.74
C GLN A 333 9.25 2.48 15.15
N LYS A 334 10.12 1.48 15.30
CA LYS A 334 11.48 1.51 14.75
C LYS A 334 11.50 1.67 13.22
N THR A 335 10.60 0.98 12.52
CA THR A 335 10.47 1.08 11.05
C THR A 335 9.97 2.47 10.66
N PHE A 336 8.93 2.95 11.34
CA PHE A 336 8.34 4.26 11.09
C PHE A 336 9.36 5.38 11.33
N ASP A 337 10.09 5.36 12.45
CA ASP A 337 11.16 6.32 12.75
C ASP A 337 12.31 6.26 11.75
N GLY A 338 12.63 5.06 11.24
CA GLY A 338 13.61 4.86 10.19
C GLY A 338 13.24 5.53 8.88
N TRP A 339 11.97 5.53 8.48
CA TRP A 339 11.48 6.27 7.31
C TRP A 339 11.61 7.78 7.53
N LEU A 340 11.19 8.28 8.71
CA LEU A 340 11.29 9.70 9.06
C LEU A 340 12.74 10.19 9.07
N ALA A 341 13.65 9.40 9.64
CA ALA A 341 15.08 9.75 9.67
C ALA A 341 15.68 9.88 8.28
N GLN A 342 15.35 8.96 7.35
CA GLN A 342 15.79 9.04 5.96
C GLN A 342 15.18 10.25 5.23
N ALA A 343 13.91 10.54 5.46
CA ALA A 343 13.23 11.70 4.91
C ALA A 343 13.85 13.02 5.40
N LEU A 344 14.13 13.13 6.70
CA LEU A 344 14.79 14.30 7.29
C LEU A 344 16.22 14.51 6.77
N ALA A 345 16.94 13.41 6.53
CA ALA A 345 18.29 13.48 5.95
C ALA A 345 18.29 14.02 4.52
N ALA A 346 17.26 13.71 3.74
CA ALA A 346 17.10 14.18 2.35
C ALA A 346 16.70 15.66 2.25
N ALA A 347 16.24 16.29 3.34
CA ALA A 347 15.88 17.70 3.39
C ALA A 347 17.07 18.64 3.65
N ARG A 348 18.24 18.09 3.94
CA ARG A 348 19.49 18.82 4.22
C ARG A 348 20.28 19.02 2.94
#